data_68e1cef65ad7fa17c3c6c9cdab97f3c7
#
_entry.id   68e1cef65ad7fa17c3c6c9cdab97f3c7
#
_cell.length_a   1.000
_cell.length_b   1.000
_cell.length_c   1.000
_cell.angle_alpha   90.00
_cell.angle_beta   90.00
_cell.angle_gamma   90.00
#
_symmetry.space_group_name_H-M   'P 1'
#
loop_
_entity.id
_entity.type
_entity.pdbx_description
1 polymer ?
#
loop_
_entity_poly.entity_id
_entity_poly.type
_entity_poly.pdbx_seq_one_letter_code
_entity_poly.pdbx_strand_id
1 'polypeptide(L)'
;MIKGFEEHTKLSKKGEECKEKFLNKIKYNSIDNPVLSKKVEDYFEISGSEVRQIVLYLRRCGFPIASCSKGYFWAKSPEQLAPTIHHLEQRKRSIAYTLEKMKSANFAKDQMQLFA
;
A
#
# COMPACT_ATOMS: atom_id res chain seq x y z
N MET A 1 -11.39 10.24 -10.86
CA MET A 1 -10.57 10.26 -9.66
C MET A 1 -10.95 11.44 -8.78
N ILE A 2 -10.94 11.28 -7.48
CA ILE A 2 -11.26 12.37 -6.55
C ILE A 2 -10.15 13.40 -6.58
N LYS A 3 -10.56 14.68 -6.70
CA LYS A 3 -9.62 15.79 -6.70
C LYS A 3 -8.81 15.81 -5.41
N GLY A 4 -7.49 15.94 -5.52
CA GLY A 4 -6.58 15.96 -4.38
C GLY A 4 -5.86 14.66 -4.10
N PHE A 5 -6.32 13.53 -4.67
CA PHE A 5 -5.62 12.25 -4.47
C PHE A 5 -4.20 12.27 -5.02
N GLU A 6 -4.00 12.95 -6.14
CA GLU A 6 -2.68 13.06 -6.74
C GLU A 6 -1.71 13.81 -5.84
N GLU A 7 -2.21 14.79 -5.09
CA GLU A 7 -1.41 15.54 -4.14
C GLU A 7 -0.98 14.69 -2.95
N HIS A 8 -1.82 13.72 -2.55
CA HIS A 8 -1.53 12.84 -1.41
C HIS A 8 -0.70 11.61 -1.78
N THR A 9 -0.58 11.30 -3.07
CA THR A 9 0.23 10.17 -3.53
C THR A 9 1.37 10.70 -4.37
N LYS A 10 2.38 11.20 -3.67
CA LYS A 10 3.54 11.77 -4.33
C LYS A 10 4.56 10.69 -4.61
N LEU A 11 4.91 10.53 -5.88
CA LEU A 11 5.94 9.58 -6.30
C LEU A 11 7.31 10.27 -6.33
N SER A 12 8.36 9.48 -6.10
CA SER A 12 9.72 9.91 -6.34
C SER A 12 9.92 10.12 -7.85
N LYS A 13 11.03 10.76 -8.23
CA LYS A 13 11.36 10.94 -9.64
C LYS A 13 11.42 9.60 -10.37
N LYS A 14 12.07 8.60 -9.76
CA LYS A 14 12.15 7.25 -10.33
C LYS A 14 10.78 6.59 -10.38
N GLY A 15 9.93 6.79 -9.36
CA GLY A 15 8.57 6.28 -9.36
C GLY A 15 7.76 6.84 -10.52
N GLU A 16 7.88 8.13 -10.80
CA GLU A 16 7.21 8.75 -11.93
C GLU A 16 7.67 8.14 -13.27
N GLU A 17 8.96 7.85 -13.38
CA GLU A 17 9.52 7.26 -14.60
C GLU A 17 9.10 5.81 -14.80
N CYS A 18 8.84 5.08 -13.72
CA CYS A 18 8.60 3.63 -13.75
C CYS A 18 7.13 3.24 -13.68
N LYS A 19 6.24 4.12 -13.26
CA LYS A 19 4.85 3.76 -12.94
C LYS A 19 4.09 3.11 -14.11
N GLU A 20 4.26 3.62 -15.32
CA GLU A 20 3.58 3.06 -16.48
C GLU A 20 4.15 1.71 -16.88
N LYS A 21 5.46 1.57 -16.82
CA LYS A 21 6.14 0.29 -17.12
C LYS A 21 5.76 -0.76 -16.08
N PHE A 22 5.66 -0.35 -14.81
CA PHE A 22 5.21 -1.24 -13.75
C PHE A 22 3.77 -1.69 -14.00
N LEU A 23 2.88 -0.75 -14.33
CA LEU A 23 1.48 -1.06 -14.61
C LEU A 23 1.37 -2.07 -15.74
N ASN A 24 2.09 -1.86 -16.83
CA ASN A 24 2.06 -2.74 -17.97
C ASN A 24 2.59 -4.14 -17.63
N LYS A 25 3.56 -4.22 -16.74
CA LYS A 25 4.14 -5.48 -16.29
C LYS A 25 3.18 -6.23 -15.35
N ILE A 26 2.58 -5.55 -14.39
CA ILE A 26 1.76 -6.20 -13.36
C ILE A 26 0.46 -6.77 -13.96
N LYS A 27 -0.01 -6.24 -15.07
CA LYS A 27 -1.19 -6.76 -15.75
C LYS A 27 -1.05 -8.22 -16.15
N TYR A 28 0.17 -8.70 -16.33
CA TYR A 28 0.46 -10.07 -16.72
C TYR A 28 0.75 -10.98 -15.53
N ASN A 29 0.76 -10.44 -14.32
CA ASN A 29 0.99 -11.22 -13.11
C ASN A 29 -0.35 -11.55 -12.47
N SER A 30 -0.75 -12.83 -12.53
CA SER A 30 -2.00 -13.31 -11.96
C SER A 30 -1.80 -13.77 -10.52
N ILE A 31 -2.91 -14.17 -9.88
CA ILE A 31 -2.86 -14.76 -8.54
C ILE A 31 -1.97 -16.01 -8.49
N ASP A 32 -1.87 -16.73 -9.60
CA ASP A 32 -1.03 -17.94 -9.71
C ASP A 32 0.43 -17.61 -9.95
N ASN A 33 0.72 -16.39 -10.36
CA ASN A 33 2.09 -15.96 -10.66
C ASN A 33 2.34 -14.53 -10.15
N PRO A 34 2.29 -14.31 -8.83
CA PRO A 34 2.55 -12.98 -8.27
C PRO A 34 4.01 -12.58 -8.47
N VAL A 35 4.26 -11.27 -8.46
CA VAL A 35 5.62 -10.75 -8.55
C VAL A 35 6.06 -10.21 -7.19
N LEU A 36 7.21 -10.71 -6.71
CA LEU A 36 7.78 -10.23 -5.44
C LEU A 36 8.26 -8.79 -5.59
N SER A 37 8.08 -8.01 -4.52
CA SER A 37 8.59 -6.64 -4.46
C SER A 37 10.09 -6.58 -4.81
N LYS A 38 10.87 -7.52 -4.30
CA LYS A 38 12.31 -7.56 -4.55
C LYS A 38 12.64 -7.66 -6.04
N LYS A 39 11.87 -8.42 -6.80
CA LYS A 39 12.07 -8.52 -8.26
C LYS A 39 11.76 -7.20 -8.95
N VAL A 40 10.72 -6.50 -8.50
CA VAL A 40 10.38 -5.18 -9.03
C VAL A 40 11.48 -4.18 -8.71
N GLU A 41 11.96 -4.20 -7.46
CA GLU A 41 13.06 -3.33 -7.02
C GLU A 41 14.30 -3.51 -7.89
N ASP A 42 14.68 -4.76 -8.13
CA ASP A 42 15.87 -5.06 -8.92
C ASP A 42 15.70 -4.72 -10.41
N TYR A 43 14.50 -4.97 -10.94
CA TYR A 43 14.24 -4.70 -12.36
C TYR A 43 14.26 -3.20 -12.67
N PHE A 44 13.68 -2.38 -11.82
CA PHE A 44 13.58 -0.94 -12.03
C PHE A 44 14.67 -0.15 -11.30
N GLU A 45 15.49 -0.82 -10.51
CA GLU A 45 16.54 -0.18 -9.70
C GLU A 45 15.94 0.88 -8.76
N ILE A 46 14.88 0.48 -8.03
CA ILE A 46 14.19 1.33 -7.06
C ILE A 46 14.13 0.62 -5.70
N SER A 47 13.83 1.39 -4.66
CA SER A 47 13.69 0.84 -3.31
C SER A 47 12.33 0.18 -3.09
N GLY A 48 12.23 -0.65 -2.04
CA GLY A 48 10.95 -1.24 -1.65
C GLY A 48 9.92 -0.17 -1.30
N SER A 49 10.36 0.93 -0.70
CA SER A 49 9.50 2.06 -0.39
C SER A 49 8.91 2.67 -1.68
N GLU A 50 9.72 2.80 -2.71
CA GLU A 50 9.27 3.32 -4.00
C GLU A 50 8.29 2.38 -4.69
N VAL A 51 8.50 1.05 -4.57
CA VAL A 51 7.54 0.06 -5.07
C VAL A 51 6.19 0.24 -4.37
N ARG A 52 6.20 0.36 -3.04
CA ARG A 52 4.96 0.55 -2.27
C ARG A 52 4.23 1.83 -2.68
N GLN A 53 4.96 2.90 -2.94
CA GLN A 53 4.38 4.16 -3.39
C GLN A 53 3.72 4.02 -4.77
N ILE A 54 4.37 3.33 -5.69
CA ILE A 54 3.81 3.08 -7.02
C ILE A 54 2.54 2.25 -6.91
N VAL A 55 2.55 1.19 -6.11
CA VAL A 55 1.37 0.35 -5.90
C VAL A 55 0.23 1.18 -5.32
N LEU A 56 0.52 1.99 -4.31
CA LEU A 56 -0.49 2.86 -3.71
C LEU A 56 -1.08 3.83 -4.72
N TYR A 57 -0.22 4.46 -5.52
CA TYR A 57 -0.65 5.39 -6.57
C TYR A 57 -1.60 4.70 -7.55
N LEU A 58 -1.22 3.52 -8.04
CA LEU A 58 -2.02 2.79 -9.02
C LEU A 58 -3.34 2.30 -8.43
N ARG A 59 -3.34 1.85 -7.17
CA ARG A 59 -4.58 1.48 -6.47
C ARG A 59 -5.53 2.67 -6.36
N ARG A 60 -5.00 3.85 -6.09
CA ARG A 60 -5.80 5.09 -6.02
C ARG A 60 -6.31 5.53 -7.39
N CYS A 61 -5.66 5.10 -8.45
CA CYS A 61 -6.17 5.27 -9.80
C CYS A 61 -7.28 4.26 -10.15
N GLY A 62 -7.56 3.31 -9.27
CA GLY A 62 -8.62 2.33 -9.46
C GLY A 62 -8.18 1.00 -10.04
N PHE A 63 -6.88 0.77 -10.16
CA PHE A 63 -6.38 -0.51 -10.69
C PHE A 63 -6.41 -1.59 -9.62
N PRO A 64 -6.85 -2.82 -9.96
CA PRO A 64 -7.04 -3.89 -8.98
C PRO A 64 -5.75 -4.63 -8.66
N ILE A 65 -4.80 -3.94 -8.06
CA ILE A 65 -3.52 -4.54 -7.67
C ILE A 65 -3.68 -5.12 -6.27
N ALA A 66 -3.66 -6.45 -6.19
CA ALA A 66 -3.76 -7.19 -4.96
C ALA A 66 -2.36 -7.56 -4.45
N SER A 67 -2.29 -7.97 -3.20
CA SER A 67 -1.05 -8.45 -2.60
C SER A 67 -1.30 -9.71 -1.78
N CYS A 68 -0.29 -10.57 -1.74
CA CYS A 68 -0.30 -11.78 -0.92
C CYS A 68 1.12 -12.03 -0.42
N SER A 69 1.32 -13.13 0.32
CA SER A 69 2.64 -13.48 0.84
C SER A 69 3.70 -13.67 -0.26
N LYS A 70 3.26 -13.95 -1.47
CA LYS A 70 4.16 -14.20 -2.62
C LYS A 70 4.36 -12.96 -3.49
N GLY A 71 3.75 -11.83 -3.16
CA GLY A 71 3.95 -10.59 -3.88
C GLY A 71 2.67 -9.94 -4.38
N TYR A 72 2.80 -9.14 -5.42
CA TYR A 72 1.68 -8.42 -6.02
C TYR A 72 1.15 -9.14 -7.24
N PHE A 73 -0.15 -8.99 -7.49
CA PHE A 73 -0.75 -9.56 -8.69
C PHE A 73 -1.96 -8.71 -9.13
N TRP A 74 -2.35 -8.89 -10.39
CA TRP A 74 -3.54 -8.24 -10.94
C TRP A 74 -4.75 -9.12 -10.63
N ALA A 75 -5.69 -8.61 -9.83
CA ALA A 75 -6.90 -9.34 -9.50
C ALA A 75 -7.86 -9.35 -10.69
N LYS A 76 -8.38 -10.52 -11.01
CA LYS A 76 -9.32 -10.70 -12.13
C LYS A 76 -10.77 -10.71 -11.69
N SER A 77 -11.02 -10.69 -10.39
CA SER A 77 -12.38 -10.74 -9.84
C SER A 77 -12.42 -10.05 -8.49
N PRO A 78 -13.62 -9.63 -8.02
CA PRO A 78 -13.76 -9.10 -6.67
C PRO A 78 -13.29 -10.09 -5.59
N GLU A 79 -13.48 -11.37 -5.81
CA GLU A 79 -13.06 -12.42 -4.87
C GLU A 79 -11.53 -12.43 -4.70
N GLN A 80 -10.81 -12.24 -5.77
CA GLN A 80 -9.34 -12.18 -5.71
C GLN A 80 -8.84 -10.92 -5.02
N LEU A 81 -9.60 -9.83 -5.09
CA LEU A 81 -9.21 -8.57 -4.46
C LEU A 81 -9.65 -8.48 -3.00
N ALA A 82 -10.65 -9.28 -2.59
CA ALA A 82 -11.26 -9.19 -1.27
C ALA A 82 -10.25 -9.29 -0.11
N PRO A 83 -9.27 -10.20 -0.10
CA PRO A 83 -8.30 -10.24 1.00
C PRO A 83 -7.49 -8.95 1.14
N THR A 84 -7.12 -8.33 0.04
CA THR A 84 -6.39 -7.05 0.06
C THR A 84 -7.25 -5.94 0.64
N ILE A 85 -8.52 -5.88 0.24
CA ILE A 85 -9.47 -4.90 0.79
C ILE A 85 -9.64 -5.13 2.29
N HIS A 86 -9.77 -6.38 2.71
CA HIS A 86 -9.92 -6.71 4.13
C HIS A 86 -8.73 -6.23 4.96
N HIS A 87 -7.51 -6.44 4.47
CA HIS A 87 -6.30 -5.94 5.14
C HIS A 87 -6.30 -4.42 5.25
N LEU A 88 -6.73 -3.72 4.22
CA LEU A 88 -6.83 -2.26 4.26
C LEU A 88 -7.88 -1.79 5.26
N GLU A 89 -9.00 -2.48 5.36
CA GLU A 89 -10.03 -2.18 6.34
C GLU A 89 -9.54 -2.40 7.76
N GLN A 90 -8.80 -3.49 8.00
CA GLN A 90 -8.20 -3.75 9.31
C GLN A 90 -7.20 -2.67 9.69
N ARG A 91 -6.37 -2.23 8.77
CA ARG A 91 -5.41 -1.15 9.01
C ARG A 91 -6.13 0.16 9.32
N LYS A 92 -7.21 0.46 8.62
CA LYS A 92 -8.04 1.63 8.88
C LYS A 92 -8.59 1.61 10.30
N ARG A 93 -9.12 0.47 10.74
CA ARG A 93 -9.66 0.32 12.10
C ARG A 93 -8.58 0.49 13.15
N SER A 94 -7.41 -0.09 12.92
CA SER A 94 -6.28 0.02 13.83
C SER A 94 -5.81 1.47 13.96
N ILE A 95 -5.70 2.17 12.84
CA ILE A 95 -5.30 3.57 12.84
C ILE A 95 -6.35 4.44 13.54
N ALA A 96 -7.64 4.17 13.29
CA ALA A 96 -8.74 4.90 13.92
C ALA A 96 -8.71 4.72 15.44
N TYR A 97 -8.46 3.50 15.91
CA TYR A 97 -8.35 3.21 17.34
C TYR A 97 -7.18 3.97 17.96
N THR A 98 -6.01 3.93 17.33
CA THR A 98 -4.83 4.64 17.81
C THR A 98 -5.09 6.15 17.87
N LEU A 99 -5.71 6.69 16.81
CA LEU A 99 -6.04 8.11 16.76
C LEU A 99 -6.96 8.52 17.90
N GLU A 100 -7.98 7.71 18.18
CA GLU A 100 -8.90 7.97 19.26
C GLU A 100 -8.20 7.98 20.61
N LYS A 101 -7.31 6.99 20.85
CA LYS A 101 -6.53 6.93 22.08
C LYS A 101 -5.58 8.10 22.24
N MET A 102 -4.96 8.54 21.15
CA MET A 102 -4.08 9.71 21.18
C MET A 102 -4.85 10.98 21.49
N LYS A 103 -6.06 11.15 20.94
CA LYS A 103 -6.89 12.33 21.20
C LYS A 103 -7.34 12.40 22.66
N SER A 104 -7.49 11.25 23.31
CA SER A 104 -7.89 11.17 24.72
C SER A 104 -6.71 10.88 25.64
N ALA A 105 -5.49 11.20 25.23
CA ALA A 105 -4.29 10.90 25.99
C ALA A 105 -4.33 11.61 27.36
N ASN A 106 -3.91 10.87 28.39
CA ASN A 106 -3.84 11.38 29.76
C ASN A 106 -2.37 11.66 30.12
N PHE A 107 -2.02 12.93 30.10
CA PHE A 107 -0.62 13.36 30.33
C PHE A 107 -0.13 13.13 31.76
N ALA A 108 -1.02 12.99 32.71
CA ALA A 108 -0.64 12.71 34.10
C ALA A 108 -0.33 11.23 34.30
N LYS A 109 -0.95 10.34 33.52
CA LYS A 109 -0.85 8.90 33.66
C LYS A 109 0.46 8.35 33.16
N ASP A 110 0.97 8.88 32.07
CA ASP A 110 2.10 8.29 31.34
C ASP A 110 3.40 8.27 32.14
N GLN A 111 3.66 9.32 32.93
CA GLN A 111 4.91 9.44 33.66
C GLN A 111 5.05 8.45 34.81
N MET A 112 3.95 7.95 35.29
CA MET A 112 3.96 7.08 36.48
C MET A 112 3.83 5.60 36.21
N GLN A 113 3.21 5.23 35.09
CA GLN A 113 2.83 3.84 34.86
C GLN A 113 3.64 3.14 33.80
N LEU A 114 4.16 3.86 32.84
CA LEU A 114 4.94 3.23 31.77
C LEU A 114 6.36 2.88 32.20
N PHE A 115 6.92 3.63 33.11
CA PHE A 115 8.33 3.51 33.47
C PHE A 115 8.57 3.16 34.93
N ALA A 116 7.49 2.89 35.64
CA ALA A 116 7.58 2.53 37.06
C ALA A 116 8.05 1.08 37.30
#